data_a59e4d71993455aa4aa87d22c38f32d9
#
_entry.id   a59e4d71993455aa4aa87d22c38f32d9
#
_cell.length_a   1.000
_cell.length_b   1.000
_cell.length_c   1.000
_cell.angle_alpha   90.00
_cell.angle_beta   90.00
_cell.angle_gamma   90.00
#
_symmetry.space_group_name_H-M   'P 1'
#
loop_
_entity.id
_entity.type
_entity.pdbx_description
1 polymer ?
#
loop_
_entity_poly.entity_id
_entity_poly.type
_entity_poly.pdbx_seq_one_letter_code
_entity_poly.pdbx_strand_id
1 'polypeptide(L)'
;MGRAVFAVTAVTAAVFWLSGSAAAMEAQEPKDGERYGAELRITRDAETEEDGEIREPADRYWDGDGKEYRLDSWEIVTIPGQDVSRRLERKMVYTGVEGAEEIPGSISLKEDVAGNQAEGILFLRKSRIVREEWQDGFAAPVTFHAYGADEYQGGSLVIPGDAVLETCVSMGGQLLEFMGLSPLEYRILFADWSGESYEDEEGRMCRQAMVWGQKLLRDYEAEYEGEVSWTKPEIRELEMVYRQIPEVSPAALQTAQGADHVPVPEIQGEEPVGNLPNLFVVADGMG
;
A
#
# COMPACT_ATOMS: atom_id res chain seq x y z
N MET A 1 -0.51 -32.28 -8.97
CA MET A 1 -0.56 -30.82 -9.12
C MET A 1 -1.33 -30.26 -7.92
N GLY A 2 -0.63 -30.05 -6.81
CA GLY A 2 -1.17 -29.46 -5.59
C GLY A 2 -0.96 -27.95 -5.66
N ARG A 3 -2.07 -27.17 -5.63
CA ARG A 3 -2.02 -25.71 -5.49
C ARG A 3 -1.71 -25.37 -4.05
N ALA A 4 -0.53 -24.84 -3.79
CA ALA A 4 -0.21 -24.22 -2.52
C ALA A 4 -1.05 -22.93 -2.37
N VAL A 5 -1.84 -22.85 -1.31
CA VAL A 5 -2.60 -21.64 -0.96
C VAL A 5 -1.68 -20.76 -0.11
N PHE A 6 -1.24 -19.66 -0.68
CA PHE A 6 -0.40 -18.69 0.03
C PHE A 6 -1.26 -17.79 0.92
N ALA A 7 -1.03 -17.83 2.22
CA ALA A 7 -1.57 -16.85 3.16
C ALA A 7 -0.54 -15.73 3.32
N VAL A 8 -0.83 -14.54 2.78
CA VAL A 8 0.02 -13.35 2.92
C VAL A 8 -0.46 -12.55 4.12
N THR A 9 0.32 -12.54 5.19
CA THR A 9 0.10 -11.63 6.33
C THR A 9 1.12 -10.49 6.23
N ALA A 10 0.68 -9.33 5.74
CA ALA A 10 1.50 -8.14 5.68
C ALA A 10 1.46 -7.41 7.03
N VAL A 11 2.60 -7.33 7.73
CA VAL A 11 2.76 -6.45 8.89
C VAL A 11 3.32 -5.12 8.40
N THR A 12 2.48 -4.10 8.38
CA THR A 12 2.83 -2.74 7.97
C THR A 12 3.18 -1.93 9.20
N ALA A 13 4.45 -1.56 9.35
CA ALA A 13 4.86 -0.52 10.30
C ALA A 13 4.91 0.82 9.54
N ALA A 14 3.86 1.62 9.66
CA ALA A 14 3.82 2.97 9.12
C ALA A 14 4.37 3.94 10.18
N VAL A 15 5.51 4.56 9.90
CA VAL A 15 6.00 5.72 10.65
C VAL A 15 5.49 6.97 9.96
N PHE A 16 4.47 7.59 10.53
CA PHE A 16 3.95 8.89 10.10
C PHE A 16 4.87 10.01 10.61
N TRP A 17 5.52 10.73 9.69
CA TRP A 17 6.05 12.07 9.94
C TRP A 17 5.03 13.08 9.39
N LEU A 18 4.33 13.73 10.29
CA LEU A 18 3.51 14.90 9.99
C LEU A 18 4.43 16.11 9.87
N SER A 19 4.75 16.49 8.63
CA SER A 19 5.33 17.80 8.34
C SER A 19 4.18 18.77 8.13
N GLY A 20 3.80 19.46 9.18
CA GLY A 20 2.94 20.62 9.06
C GLY A 20 3.70 21.76 8.38
N SER A 21 3.33 22.12 7.16
CA SER A 21 3.79 23.34 6.52
C SER A 21 3.09 24.53 7.19
N ALA A 22 3.83 25.22 8.06
CA ALA A 22 3.44 26.54 8.51
C ALA A 22 3.65 27.51 7.33
N ALA A 23 2.59 28.18 6.90
CA ALA A 23 2.66 29.25 5.93
C ALA A 23 3.56 30.36 6.47
N ALA A 24 4.69 30.60 5.81
CA ALA A 24 5.57 31.72 6.12
C ALA A 24 4.92 33.01 5.63
N MET A 25 4.56 33.87 6.55
CA MET A 25 4.22 35.27 6.28
C MET A 25 5.52 36.04 6.00
N GLU A 26 5.73 36.42 4.77
CA GLU A 26 6.80 37.37 4.41
C GLU A 26 6.17 38.73 4.19
N ALA A 27 6.37 39.62 5.17
CA ALA A 27 5.98 41.03 5.05
C ALA A 27 7.09 41.80 4.34
N GLN A 28 6.84 42.24 3.12
CA GLN A 28 7.70 43.18 2.40
C GLN A 28 7.28 44.63 2.72
N GLU A 29 8.19 45.43 3.30
CA GLU A 29 7.99 46.86 3.50
C GLU A 29 7.99 47.62 2.18
N PRO A 30 6.99 48.49 1.92
CA PRO A 30 6.93 49.31 0.68
C PRO A 30 7.82 50.56 0.75
N LYS A 31 8.52 50.81 -0.36
CA LYS A 31 9.24 52.06 -0.61
C LYS A 31 8.29 53.15 -1.12
N ASP A 32 8.29 54.24 -0.36
CA ASP A 32 7.87 55.62 -0.69
C ASP A 32 6.63 55.90 -1.58
N GLY A 33 5.60 56.49 -0.96
CA GLY A 33 4.81 57.58 -1.55
C GLY A 33 3.31 57.32 -1.73
N GLU A 34 2.79 56.14 -1.69
CA GLU A 34 1.35 55.91 -1.75
C GLU A 34 0.88 55.13 -0.50
N ARG A 35 -0.11 55.68 0.20
CA ARG A 35 -0.78 55.00 1.32
C ARG A 35 -1.65 53.86 0.77
N TYR A 36 -1.02 52.85 0.23
CA TYR A 36 -1.71 51.58 -0.02
C TYR A 36 -1.78 50.82 1.31
N GLY A 37 -2.98 50.32 1.66
CA GLY A 37 -3.14 49.45 2.80
C GLY A 37 -2.28 48.18 2.67
N ALA A 38 -1.98 47.51 3.76
CA ALA A 38 -1.15 46.31 3.77
C ALA A 38 -1.63 45.28 2.73
N GLU A 39 -0.69 44.70 1.99
CA GLU A 39 -0.96 43.64 1.03
C GLU A 39 -0.91 42.29 1.77
N LEU A 40 -1.90 41.44 1.52
CA LEU A 40 -1.97 40.10 2.05
C LEU A 40 -2.04 39.11 0.89
N ARG A 41 -1.08 38.19 0.82
CA ARG A 41 -1.07 37.09 -0.14
C ARG A 41 -1.55 35.82 0.50
N ILE A 42 -2.47 35.13 -0.15
CA ILE A 42 -3.03 33.84 0.30
C ILE A 42 -2.92 32.87 -0.85
N THR A 43 -2.35 31.69 -0.56
CA THR A 43 -2.33 30.56 -1.48
C THR A 43 -3.19 29.44 -0.91
N ARG A 44 -4.06 28.86 -1.71
CA ARG A 44 -4.86 27.69 -1.35
C ARG A 44 -5.08 26.80 -2.54
N ASP A 45 -5.43 25.54 -2.30
CA ASP A 45 -5.85 24.61 -3.34
C ASP A 45 -7.06 25.18 -4.12
N ALA A 46 -7.03 25.06 -5.45
CA ALA A 46 -8.14 25.46 -6.28
C ALA A 46 -9.29 24.46 -6.16
N GLU A 47 -10.39 24.90 -5.55
CA GLU A 47 -11.62 24.11 -5.49
C GLU A 47 -12.33 24.14 -6.84
N THR A 48 -12.68 22.97 -7.36
CA THR A 48 -13.42 22.83 -8.62
C THR A 48 -14.90 22.62 -8.31
N GLU A 49 -15.78 23.39 -8.95
CA GLU A 49 -17.23 23.20 -8.83
C GLU A 49 -17.70 21.99 -9.66
N GLU A 50 -18.97 21.61 -9.51
CA GLU A 50 -19.55 20.43 -10.20
C GLU A 50 -19.51 20.52 -11.73
N ASP A 51 -19.48 21.74 -12.28
CA ASP A 51 -19.37 22.02 -13.73
C ASP A 51 -17.93 21.99 -14.26
N GLY A 52 -16.95 21.81 -13.37
CA GLY A 52 -15.52 21.77 -13.70
C GLY A 52 -14.83 23.13 -13.70
N GLU A 53 -15.55 24.20 -13.38
CA GLU A 53 -14.96 25.54 -13.22
C GLU A 53 -14.30 25.69 -11.84
N ILE A 54 -13.26 26.53 -11.78
CA ILE A 54 -12.58 26.82 -10.51
C ILE A 54 -13.39 27.89 -9.79
N ARG A 55 -13.70 27.61 -8.53
CA ARG A 55 -14.42 28.54 -7.69
C ARG A 55 -13.65 29.82 -7.48
N GLU A 56 -14.27 30.95 -7.86
CA GLU A 56 -13.67 32.26 -7.66
C GLU A 56 -13.47 32.57 -6.17
N PRO A 57 -12.38 33.27 -5.80
CA PRO A 57 -12.15 33.69 -4.44
C PRO A 57 -13.15 34.77 -4.00
N ALA A 58 -13.39 34.82 -2.70
CA ALA A 58 -14.28 35.85 -2.15
C ALA A 58 -13.71 37.26 -2.34
N ASP A 59 -14.56 38.23 -2.69
CA ASP A 59 -14.18 39.64 -2.86
C ASP A 59 -13.59 40.26 -1.59
N ARG A 60 -13.91 39.71 -0.41
CA ARG A 60 -13.49 40.24 0.88
C ARG A 60 -12.94 39.13 1.76
N TYR A 61 -11.94 39.51 2.53
CA TYR A 61 -11.28 38.64 3.50
C TYR A 61 -11.09 39.39 4.82
N TRP A 62 -11.26 38.70 5.95
CA TRP A 62 -10.98 39.24 7.28
C TRP A 62 -9.87 38.40 7.92
N ASP A 63 -8.83 39.08 8.41
CA ASP A 63 -7.74 38.40 9.10
C ASP A 63 -8.12 38.07 10.56
N GLY A 64 -7.20 37.41 11.27
CA GLY A 64 -7.41 37.04 12.68
C GLY A 64 -7.55 38.23 13.65
N ASP A 65 -7.13 39.42 13.23
CA ASP A 65 -7.28 40.67 14.00
C ASP A 65 -8.55 41.43 13.64
N GLY A 66 -9.37 40.90 12.72
CA GLY A 66 -10.61 41.49 12.25
C GLY A 66 -10.44 42.65 11.25
N LYS A 67 -9.24 42.78 10.65
CA LYS A 67 -9.01 43.75 9.58
C LYS A 67 -9.62 43.25 8.29
N GLU A 68 -10.27 44.15 7.56
CA GLU A 68 -10.93 43.86 6.30
C GLU A 68 -9.97 44.12 5.13
N TYR A 69 -9.93 43.18 4.20
CA TYR A 69 -9.15 43.23 2.96
C TYR A 69 -10.09 43.02 1.79
N ARG A 70 -9.82 43.68 0.68
CA ARG A 70 -10.52 43.51 -0.60
C ARG A 70 -9.61 42.79 -1.57
N LEU A 71 -10.17 41.84 -2.32
CA LEU A 71 -9.46 41.15 -3.40
C LEU A 71 -8.98 42.18 -4.46
N ASP A 72 -7.71 42.17 -4.73
CA ASP A 72 -7.06 43.01 -5.74
C ASP A 72 -6.84 42.24 -7.05
N SER A 73 -6.26 41.05 -6.93
CA SER A 73 -6.05 40.15 -8.04
C SER A 73 -5.98 38.70 -7.57
N TRP A 74 -6.19 37.78 -8.48
CA TRP A 74 -5.95 36.38 -8.26
C TRP A 74 -5.55 35.69 -9.56
N GLU A 75 -4.82 34.59 -9.44
CA GLU A 75 -4.43 33.76 -10.56
C GLU A 75 -4.42 32.29 -10.18
N ILE A 76 -4.52 31.44 -11.19
CA ILE A 76 -4.40 29.98 -11.04
C ILE A 76 -2.97 29.61 -11.39
N VAL A 77 -2.25 29.09 -10.40
CA VAL A 77 -0.91 28.55 -10.61
C VAL A 77 -1.02 27.04 -10.73
N THR A 78 -0.60 26.51 -11.86
CA THR A 78 -0.54 25.07 -12.10
C THR A 78 0.84 24.55 -11.71
N ILE A 79 0.87 23.70 -10.69
CA ILE A 79 2.07 22.97 -10.29
C ILE A 79 2.06 21.64 -11.05
N PRO A 80 3.02 21.42 -11.96
CA PRO A 80 3.03 20.20 -12.77
C PRO A 80 3.23 18.96 -11.90
N GLY A 81 2.63 17.86 -12.33
CA GLY A 81 2.83 16.57 -11.72
C GLY A 81 4.32 16.20 -11.68
N GLN A 82 4.72 15.51 -10.62
CA GLN A 82 6.12 15.15 -10.39
C GLN A 82 6.25 13.65 -10.14
N ASP A 83 7.18 13.02 -10.85
CA ASP A 83 7.54 11.65 -10.56
C ASP A 83 8.34 11.59 -9.25
N VAL A 84 7.87 10.73 -8.38
CA VAL A 84 8.47 10.48 -7.07
C VAL A 84 8.84 9.00 -6.99
N SER A 85 10.03 8.71 -6.48
CA SER A 85 10.43 7.36 -6.15
C SER A 85 10.77 7.23 -4.67
N ARG A 86 10.56 6.03 -4.14
CA ARG A 86 10.88 5.70 -2.76
C ARG A 86 11.39 4.28 -2.67
N ARG A 87 12.45 4.09 -1.87
CA ARG A 87 12.93 2.76 -1.51
C ARG A 87 12.02 2.15 -0.46
N LEU A 88 11.57 0.92 -0.71
CA LEU A 88 10.73 0.15 0.20
C LEU A 88 11.37 -1.19 0.52
N GLU A 89 11.10 -1.64 1.74
CA GLU A 89 11.42 -2.98 2.21
C GLU A 89 10.11 -3.72 2.51
N ARG A 90 10.06 -5.02 2.17
CA ARG A 90 8.89 -5.85 2.42
C ARG A 90 9.34 -7.20 2.98
N LYS A 91 8.70 -7.63 4.05
CA LYS A 91 8.88 -8.97 4.59
C LYS A 91 7.71 -9.84 4.20
N MET A 92 8.02 -11.06 3.75
CA MET A 92 7.03 -12.06 3.36
C MET A 92 7.38 -13.40 4.01
N VAL A 93 6.36 -14.18 4.34
CA VAL A 93 6.52 -15.53 4.85
C VAL A 93 5.98 -16.51 3.80
N TYR A 94 6.83 -17.43 3.40
CA TYR A 94 6.50 -18.55 2.53
C TYR A 94 6.43 -19.80 3.39
N THR A 95 5.29 -20.48 3.37
CA THR A 95 5.04 -21.64 4.24
C THR A 95 4.99 -22.91 3.44
N GLY A 96 5.57 -23.98 3.99
CA GLY A 96 5.46 -25.31 3.43
C GLY A 96 6.16 -25.49 2.09
N VAL A 97 7.28 -24.82 1.87
CA VAL A 97 8.10 -24.97 0.65
C VAL A 97 9.18 -26.04 0.84
N GLU A 98 9.54 -26.73 -0.23
CA GLU A 98 10.54 -27.79 -0.19
C GLU A 98 11.96 -27.23 -0.18
N GLY A 99 12.20 -26.13 -0.93
CA GLY A 99 13.50 -25.52 -0.99
C GLY A 99 13.48 -24.01 -1.16
N ALA A 100 14.64 -23.38 -0.96
CA ALA A 100 14.80 -21.93 -1.10
C ALA A 100 14.59 -21.44 -2.55
N GLU A 101 14.71 -22.31 -3.54
CA GLU A 101 14.48 -22.05 -4.95
C GLU A 101 13.02 -21.76 -5.29
N GLU A 102 12.09 -22.15 -4.42
CA GLU A 102 10.68 -21.83 -4.56
C GLU A 102 10.34 -20.37 -4.14
N ILE A 103 11.28 -19.69 -3.47
CA ILE A 103 11.12 -18.30 -3.07
C ILE A 103 11.39 -17.42 -4.30
N PRO A 104 10.43 -16.57 -4.72
CA PRO A 104 10.62 -15.70 -5.86
C PRO A 104 11.82 -14.75 -5.67
N GLY A 105 12.70 -14.65 -6.66
CA GLY A 105 13.82 -13.72 -6.65
C GLY A 105 13.38 -12.24 -6.70
N SER A 106 12.15 -11.96 -7.13
CA SER A 106 11.55 -10.63 -7.15
C SER A 106 10.04 -10.72 -7.02
N ILE A 107 9.45 -9.64 -6.53
CA ILE A 107 7.99 -9.45 -6.41
C ILE A 107 7.60 -8.10 -7.01
N SER A 108 6.47 -8.06 -7.72
CA SER A 108 5.86 -6.82 -8.15
C SER A 108 5.01 -6.26 -7.02
N LEU A 109 5.19 -4.97 -6.73
CA LEU A 109 4.41 -4.26 -5.74
C LEU A 109 3.52 -3.23 -6.44
N LYS A 110 2.24 -3.21 -6.04
CA LYS A 110 1.29 -2.16 -6.33
C LYS A 110 0.63 -1.79 -5.01
N GLU A 111 0.81 -0.56 -4.60
CA GLU A 111 0.36 -0.10 -3.30
C GLU A 111 -0.10 1.35 -3.38
N ASP A 112 -1.12 1.69 -2.59
CA ASP A 112 -1.50 3.08 -2.41
C ASP A 112 -0.54 3.76 -1.43
N VAL A 113 0.13 4.80 -1.90
CA VAL A 113 1.01 5.63 -1.08
C VAL A 113 0.44 7.04 -1.06
N ALA A 114 -0.23 7.38 0.04
CA ALA A 114 -0.86 8.69 0.23
C ALA A 114 -1.82 9.09 -0.91
N GLY A 115 -2.70 8.16 -1.33
CA GLY A 115 -3.69 8.35 -2.39
C GLY A 115 -3.15 8.21 -3.82
N ASN A 116 -1.88 7.82 -3.97
CA ASN A 116 -1.27 7.59 -5.28
C ASN A 116 -0.92 6.11 -5.47
N GLN A 117 -1.19 5.56 -6.64
CA GLN A 117 -0.82 4.20 -6.99
C GLN A 117 0.68 4.14 -7.27
N ALA A 118 1.43 3.60 -6.32
CA ALA A 118 2.86 3.36 -6.47
C ALA A 118 3.10 1.95 -7.03
N GLU A 119 3.97 1.83 -8.01
CA GLU A 119 4.35 0.57 -8.62
C GLU A 119 5.86 0.39 -8.60
N GLY A 120 6.31 -0.86 -8.45
CA GLY A 120 7.73 -1.18 -8.51
C GLY A 120 8.01 -2.66 -8.41
N ILE A 121 9.28 -3.00 -8.54
CA ILE A 121 9.78 -4.37 -8.37
C ILE A 121 10.72 -4.38 -7.18
N LEU A 122 10.44 -5.27 -6.23
CA LEU A 122 11.31 -5.52 -5.11
C LEU A 122 12.07 -6.81 -5.35
N PHE A 123 13.37 -6.82 -5.08
CA PHE A 123 14.26 -7.95 -5.24
C PHE A 123 14.55 -8.61 -3.91
N LEU A 124 14.66 -9.93 -3.90
CA LEU A 124 15.03 -10.71 -2.74
C LEU A 124 16.42 -10.30 -2.24
N ARG A 125 16.52 -9.85 -1.00
CA ARG A 125 17.77 -9.50 -0.32
C ARG A 125 18.32 -10.67 0.47
N LYS A 126 17.46 -11.29 1.23
CA LYS A 126 17.79 -12.47 2.03
C LYS A 126 16.53 -13.28 2.34
N SER A 127 16.76 -14.56 2.60
CA SER A 127 15.75 -15.45 3.18
C SER A 127 16.36 -16.21 4.34
N ARG A 128 15.53 -16.62 5.29
CA ARG A 128 15.93 -17.48 6.41
C ARG A 128 14.81 -18.46 6.73
N ILE A 129 15.21 -19.65 7.10
CA ILE A 129 14.27 -20.66 7.62
C ILE A 129 13.82 -20.21 9.01
N VAL A 130 12.50 -20.23 9.24
CA VAL A 130 11.89 -19.92 10.53
C VAL A 130 11.24 -21.14 11.18
N ARG A 131 10.92 -22.16 10.36
CA ARG A 131 10.38 -23.43 10.80
C ARG A 131 10.73 -24.54 9.82
N GLU A 132 10.91 -25.74 10.34
CA GLU A 132 11.03 -26.98 9.56
C GLU A 132 10.09 -28.02 10.14
N GLU A 133 9.44 -28.77 9.26
CA GLU A 133 8.50 -29.81 9.66
C GLU A 133 8.47 -30.95 8.65
N TRP A 134 8.52 -32.18 9.16
CA TRP A 134 8.31 -33.36 8.35
C TRP A 134 6.82 -33.54 8.06
N GLN A 135 6.47 -33.61 6.78
CA GLN A 135 5.09 -33.78 6.35
C GLN A 135 4.92 -35.10 5.58
N ASP A 136 3.85 -35.80 5.87
CA ASP A 136 3.45 -37.00 5.12
C ASP A 136 3.06 -36.63 3.68
N GLY A 137 3.10 -37.62 2.80
CA GLY A 137 2.66 -37.47 1.40
C GLY A 137 3.79 -37.60 0.37
N PHE A 138 5.00 -37.97 0.81
CA PHE A 138 6.01 -38.48 -0.12
C PHE A 138 5.61 -39.89 -0.54
N ALA A 139 5.61 -40.14 -1.85
CA ALA A 139 5.44 -41.46 -2.43
C ALA A 139 6.23 -41.56 -3.75
N ALA A 140 6.92 -42.67 -3.95
CA ALA A 140 7.67 -42.90 -5.16
C ALA A 140 7.67 -44.36 -5.58
N PRO A 141 7.58 -44.67 -6.88
CA PRO A 141 7.69 -46.01 -7.41
C PRO A 141 9.16 -46.45 -7.53
N VAL A 142 9.40 -47.70 -7.20
CA VAL A 142 10.70 -48.38 -7.40
C VAL A 142 10.47 -49.64 -8.23
N THR A 143 11.07 -49.75 -9.41
CA THR A 143 10.90 -50.93 -10.25
C THR A 143 12.07 -51.87 -10.08
N PHE A 144 11.78 -53.13 -9.75
CA PHE A 144 12.73 -54.23 -9.65
C PHE A 144 12.70 -55.03 -10.93
N HIS A 145 13.76 -54.91 -11.73
CA HIS A 145 13.96 -55.74 -12.93
C HIS A 145 14.52 -57.11 -12.55
N ALA A 146 14.26 -58.10 -13.38
CA ALA A 146 14.56 -59.51 -13.09
C ALA A 146 13.94 -59.98 -11.76
N TYR A 147 12.65 -59.67 -11.56
CA TYR A 147 11.92 -60.03 -10.34
C TYR A 147 12.02 -61.52 -10.04
N GLY A 148 12.41 -61.87 -8.81
CA GLY A 148 12.76 -63.20 -8.39
C GLY A 148 14.27 -63.47 -8.35
N ALA A 149 15.10 -62.47 -8.60
CA ALA A 149 16.57 -62.59 -8.41
C ALA A 149 16.89 -62.71 -6.89
N ASP A 150 18.06 -63.32 -6.60
CA ASP A 150 18.54 -63.46 -5.22
C ASP A 150 18.91 -62.11 -4.58
N GLU A 151 19.34 -61.15 -5.41
CA GLU A 151 19.66 -59.78 -4.99
C GLU A 151 19.47 -58.76 -6.12
N TYR A 152 19.22 -57.52 -5.73
CA TYR A 152 19.12 -56.34 -6.63
C TYR A 152 20.22 -55.35 -6.28
N GLN A 153 20.85 -54.77 -7.27
CA GLN A 153 21.90 -53.76 -7.08
C GLN A 153 21.52 -52.42 -7.73
N GLY A 154 21.69 -51.35 -6.96
CA GLY A 154 21.53 -49.96 -7.45
C GLY A 154 22.61 -49.06 -6.89
N GLY A 155 23.64 -48.77 -7.66
CA GLY A 155 24.81 -48.05 -7.16
C GLY A 155 25.52 -48.80 -6.03
N SER A 156 25.56 -48.22 -4.83
CA SER A 156 26.08 -48.85 -3.61
C SER A 156 25.06 -49.65 -2.84
N LEU A 157 23.78 -49.54 -3.20
CA LEU A 157 22.66 -50.23 -2.54
C LEU A 157 22.56 -51.65 -3.05
N VAL A 158 22.52 -52.62 -2.11
CA VAL A 158 22.24 -54.02 -2.35
C VAL A 158 21.00 -54.43 -1.59
N ILE A 159 20.01 -54.97 -2.31
CA ILE A 159 18.71 -55.36 -1.74
C ILE A 159 18.57 -56.89 -1.92
N PRO A 160 18.52 -57.71 -0.86
CA PRO A 160 18.24 -59.13 -0.93
C PRO A 160 16.85 -59.39 -1.52
N GLY A 161 16.73 -60.41 -2.38
CA GLY A 161 15.48 -60.72 -3.06
C GLY A 161 14.38 -61.27 -2.13
N ASP A 162 14.74 -61.82 -1.00
CA ASP A 162 13.84 -62.33 0.04
C ASP A 162 13.38 -61.27 1.04
N ALA A 163 14.04 -60.08 1.07
CA ALA A 163 13.79 -59.01 2.02
C ALA A 163 13.65 -57.62 1.32
N VAL A 164 13.10 -57.57 0.10
CA VAL A 164 13.04 -56.34 -0.73
C VAL A 164 12.36 -55.19 0.00
N LEU A 165 11.14 -55.37 0.47
CA LEU A 165 10.37 -54.27 1.06
C LEU A 165 10.97 -53.79 2.39
N GLU A 166 11.45 -54.72 3.23
CA GLU A 166 12.12 -54.41 4.49
C GLU A 166 13.40 -53.62 4.26
N THR A 167 14.17 -53.99 3.23
CA THR A 167 15.42 -53.31 2.85
C THR A 167 15.14 -51.93 2.27
N CYS A 168 14.10 -51.76 1.47
CA CYS A 168 13.67 -50.44 1.01
C CYS A 168 13.43 -49.45 2.15
N VAL A 169 12.90 -49.93 3.28
CA VAL A 169 12.67 -49.09 4.47
C VAL A 169 13.95 -48.92 5.28
N SER A 170 14.63 -50.03 5.61
CA SER A 170 15.81 -49.99 6.51
C SER A 170 17.01 -49.29 5.89
N MET A 171 17.17 -49.36 4.57
CA MET A 171 18.22 -48.65 3.78
C MET A 171 17.61 -47.46 3.02
N GLY A 172 16.52 -46.90 3.48
CA GLY A 172 15.77 -45.83 2.81
C GLY A 172 16.61 -44.64 2.40
N GLY A 173 17.61 -44.26 3.18
CA GLY A 173 18.55 -43.18 2.80
C GLY A 173 19.34 -43.48 1.54
N GLN A 174 19.88 -44.67 1.43
CA GLN A 174 20.64 -45.11 0.22
C GLN A 174 19.72 -45.27 -1.00
N LEU A 175 18.48 -45.76 -0.76
CA LEU A 175 17.48 -45.85 -1.82
C LEU A 175 17.09 -44.44 -2.33
N LEU A 176 16.90 -43.46 -1.44
CA LEU A 176 16.65 -42.08 -1.83
C LEU A 176 17.81 -41.49 -2.65
N GLU A 177 19.05 -41.69 -2.21
CA GLU A 177 20.24 -41.27 -2.97
C GLU A 177 20.30 -41.93 -4.38
N PHE A 178 19.98 -43.20 -4.45
CA PHE A 178 19.89 -43.91 -5.75
C PHE A 178 18.79 -43.32 -6.64
N MET A 179 17.71 -42.87 -6.07
CA MET A 179 16.60 -42.16 -6.74
C MET A 179 16.94 -40.71 -7.08
N GLY A 180 18.08 -40.19 -6.65
CA GLY A 180 18.50 -38.80 -6.84
C GLY A 180 17.81 -37.84 -5.86
N LEU A 181 17.30 -38.35 -4.76
CA LEU A 181 16.64 -37.57 -3.68
C LEU A 181 17.56 -37.45 -2.47
N SER A 182 17.49 -36.34 -1.77
CA SER A 182 18.29 -36.09 -0.58
C SER A 182 17.70 -36.77 0.67
N PRO A 183 18.45 -37.65 1.37
CA PRO A 183 18.02 -38.22 2.62
C PRO A 183 17.83 -37.18 3.76
N LEU A 184 18.31 -35.96 3.56
CA LEU A 184 18.10 -34.85 4.49
C LEU A 184 16.73 -34.17 4.30
N GLU A 185 16.10 -34.40 3.15
CA GLU A 185 14.83 -33.78 2.77
C GLU A 185 13.69 -34.75 2.60
N TYR A 186 14.01 -36.04 2.46
CA TYR A 186 13.04 -37.12 2.32
C TYR A 186 13.39 -38.27 3.26
N ARG A 187 12.38 -39.01 3.70
CA ARG A 187 12.55 -40.26 4.44
C ARG A 187 11.48 -41.28 4.06
N ILE A 188 11.88 -42.52 3.90
CA ILE A 188 10.98 -43.63 3.62
C ILE A 188 10.56 -44.23 4.95
N LEU A 189 9.26 -44.44 5.14
CA LEU A 189 8.66 -45.01 6.34
C LEU A 189 8.01 -46.37 6.09
N PHE A 190 7.56 -46.62 4.86
CA PHE A 190 6.83 -47.80 4.49
C PHE A 190 7.09 -48.15 3.01
N ALA A 191 7.03 -49.41 2.69
CA ALA A 191 7.10 -49.93 1.32
C ALA A 191 6.10 -51.10 1.16
N ASP A 192 5.50 -51.20 -0.01
CA ASP A 192 4.64 -52.32 -0.38
C ASP A 192 4.68 -52.54 -1.90
N TRP A 193 4.30 -53.75 -2.32
CA TRP A 193 4.21 -54.06 -3.72
C TRP A 193 3.04 -53.31 -4.38
N SER A 194 3.28 -52.69 -5.51
CA SER A 194 2.29 -52.00 -6.32
C SER A 194 1.88 -52.87 -7.53
N GLY A 195 0.99 -53.81 -7.27
CA GLY A 195 0.47 -54.70 -8.29
C GLY A 195 1.23 -56.01 -8.45
N GLU A 196 0.84 -56.74 -9.48
CA GLU A 196 1.43 -58.04 -9.86
C GLU A 196 2.73 -57.84 -10.62
N SER A 197 3.54 -58.90 -10.77
CA SER A 197 4.70 -58.90 -11.65
C SER A 197 4.27 -58.90 -13.11
N TYR A 198 5.05 -58.22 -13.96
CA TYR A 198 4.79 -58.08 -15.36
C TYR A 198 6.11 -58.25 -16.18
N GLU A 199 5.98 -58.55 -17.45
CA GLU A 199 7.11 -58.65 -18.37
C GLU A 199 7.33 -57.30 -19.07
N ASP A 200 8.57 -56.79 -19.05
CA ASP A 200 8.93 -55.56 -19.75
C ASP A 200 9.14 -55.84 -21.27
N GLU A 201 9.41 -54.78 -22.03
CA GLU A 201 9.62 -54.84 -23.49
C GLU A 201 10.81 -55.74 -23.89
N GLU A 202 11.74 -55.98 -22.96
CA GLU A 202 12.91 -56.82 -23.15
C GLU A 202 12.69 -58.27 -22.69
N GLY A 203 11.47 -58.63 -22.28
CA GLY A 203 11.10 -59.94 -21.82
C GLY A 203 11.56 -60.28 -20.41
N ARG A 204 11.91 -59.29 -19.59
CA ARG A 204 12.32 -59.47 -18.20
C ARG A 204 11.14 -59.33 -17.25
N MET A 205 11.03 -60.27 -16.33
CA MET A 205 10.06 -60.13 -15.26
C MET A 205 10.40 -58.92 -14.37
N CYS A 206 9.45 -58.05 -14.22
CA CYS A 206 9.56 -56.86 -13.40
C CYS A 206 8.47 -56.82 -12.35
N ARG A 207 8.73 -56.18 -11.22
CA ARG A 207 7.70 -55.83 -10.25
C ARG A 207 7.97 -54.48 -9.66
N GLN A 208 6.92 -53.70 -9.43
CA GLN A 208 7.02 -52.36 -8.87
C GLN A 208 6.65 -52.40 -7.38
N ALA A 209 7.49 -51.79 -6.56
CA ALA A 209 7.16 -51.40 -5.22
C ALA A 209 6.82 -49.90 -5.16
N MET A 210 5.93 -49.52 -4.32
CA MET A 210 5.69 -48.15 -3.94
C MET A 210 6.32 -47.92 -2.57
N VAL A 211 7.13 -46.90 -2.44
CA VAL A 211 7.63 -46.43 -1.14
C VAL A 211 6.90 -45.18 -0.74
N TRP A 212 6.52 -45.11 0.55
CA TRP A 212 5.87 -43.93 1.13
C TRP A 212 6.69 -43.41 2.29
N GLY A 213 6.54 -42.11 2.53
CA GLY A 213 7.27 -41.47 3.59
C GLY A 213 6.91 -40.02 3.78
N GLN A 214 7.88 -39.28 4.24
CA GLN A 214 7.74 -37.85 4.53
C GLN A 214 8.77 -37.04 3.78
N LYS A 215 8.41 -35.78 3.54
CA LYS A 215 9.30 -34.75 3.03
C LYS A 215 9.44 -33.63 4.07
N LEU A 216 10.62 -33.02 4.08
CA LEU A 216 10.89 -31.87 4.95
C LEU A 216 10.38 -30.60 4.28
N LEU A 217 9.39 -29.98 4.88
CA LEU A 217 8.91 -28.67 4.47
C LEU A 217 9.46 -27.57 5.39
N ARG A 218 9.69 -26.41 4.81
CA ARG A 218 10.26 -25.28 5.50
C ARG A 218 9.37 -24.05 5.34
N ASP A 219 9.29 -23.27 6.42
CA ASP A 219 8.75 -21.92 6.36
C ASP A 219 9.93 -20.95 6.29
N TYR A 220 9.87 -20.02 5.33
CA TYR A 220 10.91 -19.01 5.14
C TYR A 220 10.34 -17.63 5.40
N GLU A 221 11.12 -16.80 6.11
CA GLU A 221 10.95 -15.35 6.10
C GLU A 221 11.89 -14.78 5.03
N ALA A 222 11.32 -14.09 4.04
CA ALA A 222 12.03 -13.45 2.95
C ALA A 222 11.91 -11.93 3.05
N GLU A 223 13.02 -11.22 2.89
CA GLU A 223 13.08 -9.77 2.87
C GLU A 223 13.38 -9.29 1.45
N TYR A 224 12.48 -8.46 0.94
CA TYR A 224 12.58 -7.84 -0.39
C TYR A 224 12.83 -6.35 -0.25
N GLU A 225 13.59 -5.80 -1.19
CA GLU A 225 13.94 -4.40 -1.25
C GLU A 225 13.96 -3.91 -2.70
N GLY A 226 13.48 -2.69 -2.93
CA GLY A 226 13.48 -2.07 -4.25
C GLY A 226 12.93 -0.66 -4.22
N GLU A 227 12.90 -0.04 -5.39
CA GLU A 227 12.28 1.27 -5.59
C GLU A 227 10.87 1.09 -6.13
N VAL A 228 9.95 1.87 -5.58
CA VAL A 228 8.61 2.08 -6.12
C VAL A 228 8.48 3.54 -6.56
N SER A 229 7.77 3.76 -7.64
CA SER A 229 7.54 5.10 -8.18
C SER A 229 6.07 5.37 -8.39
N TRP A 230 5.70 6.62 -8.30
CA TRP A 230 4.37 7.13 -8.63
C TRP A 230 4.48 8.55 -9.14
N THR A 231 3.51 8.98 -9.91
CA THR A 231 3.40 10.36 -10.34
C THR A 231 2.43 11.09 -9.42
N LYS A 232 2.90 12.11 -8.72
CA LYS A 232 1.99 13.05 -8.05
C LYS A 232 1.16 13.75 -9.11
N PRO A 233 -0.15 13.88 -8.92
CA PRO A 233 -0.99 14.59 -9.86
C PRO A 233 -0.58 16.07 -9.97
N GLU A 234 -0.93 16.68 -11.06
CA GLU A 234 -0.91 18.13 -11.20
C GLU A 234 -1.85 18.75 -10.16
N ILE A 235 -1.36 19.81 -9.51
CA ILE A 235 -2.11 20.56 -8.50
C ILE A 235 -2.35 21.96 -9.06
N ARG A 236 -3.56 22.48 -8.86
CA ARG A 236 -3.89 23.86 -9.16
C ARG A 236 -4.08 24.61 -7.87
N GLU A 237 -3.32 25.67 -7.70
CA GLU A 237 -3.42 26.55 -6.54
C GLU A 237 -3.96 27.90 -6.98
N LEU A 238 -4.73 28.53 -6.11
CA LEU A 238 -5.19 29.90 -6.24
C LEU A 238 -4.23 30.78 -5.47
N GLU A 239 -3.51 31.65 -6.17
CA GLU A 239 -2.76 32.74 -5.55
C GLU A 239 -3.63 34.00 -5.55
N MET A 240 -3.93 34.53 -4.39
CA MET A 240 -4.81 35.69 -4.20
C MET A 240 -4.05 36.79 -3.51
N VAL A 241 -4.20 38.01 -4.04
CA VAL A 241 -3.65 39.21 -3.46
C VAL A 241 -4.82 40.07 -2.94
N TYR A 242 -4.80 40.34 -1.67
CA TYR A 242 -5.78 41.18 -1.00
C TYR A 242 -5.12 42.48 -0.53
N ARG A 243 -5.84 43.60 -0.61
CA ARG A 243 -5.40 44.90 -0.07
C ARG A 243 -6.29 45.31 1.09
N GLN A 244 -5.65 45.75 2.18
CA GLN A 244 -6.36 46.22 3.35
C GLN A 244 -7.20 47.46 3.01
N ILE A 245 -8.46 47.45 3.40
CA ILE A 245 -9.34 48.62 3.34
C ILE A 245 -8.94 49.54 4.50
N PRO A 246 -8.55 50.78 4.24
CA PRO A 246 -8.21 51.72 5.30
C PRO A 246 -9.43 51.93 6.19
N GLU A 247 -9.27 51.79 7.49
CA GLU A 247 -10.31 52.24 8.43
C GLU A 247 -10.52 53.71 8.23
N VAL A 248 -11.74 54.12 7.84
CA VAL A 248 -12.09 55.53 7.75
C VAL A 248 -12.18 56.06 9.18
N SER A 249 -11.14 56.76 9.60
CA SER A 249 -11.10 57.36 10.93
C SER A 249 -12.34 58.26 11.12
N PRO A 250 -13.10 58.12 12.23
CA PRO A 250 -14.30 58.92 12.48
C PRO A 250 -14.04 60.42 12.44
N ALA A 251 -12.77 60.89 12.52
CA ALA A 251 -12.39 62.29 12.38
C ALA A 251 -12.62 62.85 10.97
N ALA A 252 -12.62 61.98 9.90
CA ALA A 252 -12.87 62.47 8.53
C ALA A 252 -14.35 62.68 8.22
N LEU A 253 -15.24 62.09 8.98
CA LEU A 253 -16.70 62.27 8.85
C LEU A 253 -17.20 63.59 9.47
N GLN A 254 -16.43 64.22 10.37
CA GLN A 254 -16.81 65.49 11.00
C GLN A 254 -16.49 66.71 10.14
N THR A 255 -15.68 66.62 9.14
CA THR A 255 -15.32 67.74 8.26
C THR A 255 -16.29 67.94 7.09
N ALA A 256 -17.15 66.95 6.80
CA ALA A 256 -18.14 67.04 5.70
C ALA A 256 -19.54 67.53 6.14
N GLN A 257 -19.76 67.75 7.42
CA GLN A 257 -21.08 68.24 7.93
C GLN A 257 -21.15 69.77 8.16
N GLY A 258 -20.25 70.55 7.61
CA GLY A 258 -20.16 71.98 7.78
C GLY A 258 -20.56 72.84 6.57
N ALA A 259 -21.54 72.44 5.77
CA ALA A 259 -22.14 73.37 4.78
C ALA A 259 -23.54 72.91 4.39
N ASP A 260 -24.46 73.86 4.56
CA ASP A 260 -25.86 73.90 4.11
C ASP A 260 -26.95 73.36 5.03
N HIS A 261 -27.36 74.34 5.89
CA HIS A 261 -28.64 74.34 6.58
C HIS A 261 -29.74 74.79 5.60
N VAL A 262 -30.57 73.85 5.13
CA VAL A 262 -31.85 74.12 4.46
C VAL A 262 -32.95 73.57 5.33
N PRO A 263 -33.96 74.35 5.75
CA PRO A 263 -35.02 73.89 6.65
C PRO A 263 -36.01 73.00 5.89
N VAL A 264 -36.27 71.79 6.47
CA VAL A 264 -37.29 70.86 6.00
C VAL A 264 -38.60 71.12 6.75
N PRO A 265 -39.76 71.14 6.11
CA PRO A 265 -41.05 71.29 6.76
C PRO A 265 -41.50 69.99 7.48
N GLU A 266 -42.06 70.16 8.65
CA GLU A 266 -42.66 69.22 9.54
C GLU A 266 -43.89 68.52 8.91
N ILE A 267 -43.90 67.20 8.83
CA ILE A 267 -45.13 66.41 8.60
C ILE A 267 -45.30 65.47 9.74
N GLN A 268 -46.46 65.68 10.45
CA GLN A 268 -46.96 64.88 11.52
C GLN A 268 -47.68 63.62 11.07
N GLY A 269 -47.54 62.55 11.92
CA GLY A 269 -48.50 61.42 12.04
C GLY A 269 -48.06 60.19 11.20
N GLU A 270 -48.02 59.08 11.79
CA GLU A 270 -48.87 58.25 12.62
C GLU A 270 -48.07 56.97 13.08
N GLU A 271 -48.42 56.59 14.31
CA GLU A 271 -47.98 55.36 14.98
C GLU A 271 -48.77 54.09 14.55
N PRO A 272 -48.58 52.99 15.26
CA PRO A 272 -47.86 51.79 14.83
C PRO A 272 -48.82 50.57 14.82
N VAL A 273 -48.37 49.44 14.30
CA VAL A 273 -48.85 48.06 14.62
C VAL A 273 -47.95 47.09 13.81
N GLY A 274 -47.37 46.05 14.27
CA GLY A 274 -47.68 45.03 15.21
C GLY A 274 -46.72 43.85 15.02
N ASN A 275 -46.29 43.34 16.13
CA ASN A 275 -46.03 41.93 16.44
C ASN A 275 -45.36 40.96 15.49
N LEU A 276 -44.30 40.42 16.08
CA LEU A 276 -43.63 39.12 15.93
C LEU A 276 -44.57 37.92 15.68
N PRO A 277 -44.03 36.79 15.15
CA PRO A 277 -43.50 35.86 16.13
C PRO A 277 -42.20 35.10 15.73
N ASN A 278 -41.51 34.73 16.79
CA ASN A 278 -40.51 33.69 16.90
C ASN A 278 -40.93 32.38 16.24
N LEU A 279 -40.02 31.73 15.55
CA LEU A 279 -40.11 30.29 15.37
C LEU A 279 -38.77 29.62 15.69
N PHE A 280 -38.77 28.90 16.80
CA PHE A 280 -37.80 27.88 17.15
C PHE A 280 -37.97 26.68 16.19
N VAL A 281 -36.91 26.10 15.71
CA VAL A 281 -36.90 24.71 15.24
C VAL A 281 -35.77 23.96 15.93
N VAL A 282 -36.23 22.96 16.65
CA VAL A 282 -35.49 21.97 17.43
C VAL A 282 -34.86 20.95 16.48
N ALA A 283 -33.65 20.54 16.82
CA ALA A 283 -33.00 19.35 16.25
C ALA A 283 -33.61 18.09 16.86
N ASP A 284 -33.76 17.06 16.03
CA ASP A 284 -33.78 15.64 16.37
C ASP A 284 -33.15 14.90 15.18
N GLY A 285 -32.24 14.11 15.28
CA GLY A 285 -31.73 13.00 15.98
C GLY A 285 -32.22 11.69 15.39
N MET A 286 -31.23 10.81 15.02
CA MET A 286 -31.33 9.35 14.82
C MET A 286 -31.56 8.82 13.40
N GLY A 287 -30.61 7.94 13.06
CA GLY A 287 -30.72 6.90 12.04
C GLY A 287 -29.36 6.44 11.57
#